data_c57ec4d26b4e8fc40917857a8556235c
#
_entry.id   c57ec4d26b4e8fc40917857a8556235c
#
_cell.length_a   1.000
_cell.length_b   1.000
_cell.length_c   1.000
_cell.angle_alpha   90.00
_cell.angle_beta   90.00
_cell.angle_gamma   90.00
#
_symmetry.space_group_name_H-M   'P 1'
#
loop_
_entity.id
_entity.type
_entity.pdbx_description
1 polymer ?
#
loop_
_entity_poly.entity_id
_entity_poly.type
_entity_poly.pdbx_seq_one_letter_code
_entity_poly.pdbx_strand_id
1 'polypeptide(L)' 'MPIPKPKKNETKQEYIKRCMIDSTMIKEYDTNQRYAICSRNYFNLLKLYD' A
#
# COMPACT_ATOMS: atom_id res chain seq x y z
N MET A 1 -11.67 1.26 7.21
CA MET A 1 -10.36 0.84 7.67
C MET A 1 -9.28 1.53 6.86
N PRO A 2 -8.36 2.20 7.52
CA PRO A 2 -7.37 3.00 6.80
C PRO A 2 -6.23 2.17 6.24
N ILE A 3 -6.26 1.92 4.95
CA ILE A 3 -5.12 1.35 4.26
C ILE A 3 -4.18 2.50 3.93
N PRO A 4 -2.86 2.36 4.17
CA PRO A 4 -1.92 3.43 3.87
C PRO A 4 -2.01 3.86 2.41
N LYS A 5 -1.92 5.15 2.17
CA LYS A 5 -1.99 5.69 0.82
C LYS A 5 -0.61 6.15 0.38
N PRO A 6 -0.29 6.02 -0.92
CA PRO A 6 1.01 6.48 -1.41
C PRO A 6 1.08 8.00 -1.36
N LYS A 7 2.26 8.51 -1.05
CA LYS A 7 2.51 9.94 -1.09
C LYS A 7 2.86 10.34 -2.51
N LYS A 8 2.65 11.62 -2.82
CA LYS A 8 2.81 12.11 -4.17
C LYS A 8 4.17 11.79 -4.81
N ASN A 9 5.24 11.90 -4.03
CA ASN A 9 6.58 11.66 -4.54
C ASN A 9 7.16 10.35 -4.04
N GLU A 10 6.33 9.48 -3.52
CA GLU A 10 6.77 8.21 -2.99
C GLU A 10 6.91 7.17 -4.09
N THR A 11 8.01 6.41 -4.08
CA THR A 11 8.18 5.35 -5.06
C THR A 11 7.32 4.15 -4.68
N LYS A 12 7.10 3.27 -5.67
CA LYS A 12 6.32 2.07 -5.44
C LYS A 12 6.95 1.21 -4.34
N GLN A 13 8.27 1.05 -4.39
CA GLN A 13 8.96 0.24 -3.40
C GLN A 13 8.80 0.79 -1.99
N GLU A 14 8.92 2.10 -1.85
CA GLU A 14 8.77 2.75 -0.55
C GLU A 14 7.35 2.57 -0.02
N TYR A 15 6.37 2.76 -0.88
CA TYR A 15 4.98 2.62 -0.48
C TYR A 15 4.68 1.18 -0.07
N ILE A 16 5.09 0.21 -0.89
CA ILE A 16 4.83 -1.19 -0.58
C ILE A 16 5.50 -1.59 0.73
N LYS A 17 6.71 -1.11 0.95
CA LYS A 17 7.43 -1.39 2.19
C LYS A 17 6.65 -0.88 3.40
N ARG A 18 6.16 0.36 3.35
CA ARG A 18 5.36 0.91 4.44
C ARG A 18 4.06 0.12 4.64
N CYS A 19 3.42 -0.21 3.53
CA CYS A 19 2.16 -0.93 3.55
C CYS A 19 2.32 -2.32 4.17
N MET A 20 3.40 -3.00 3.82
CA MET A 20 3.65 -4.36 4.29
C MET A 20 3.90 -4.43 5.79
N ILE A 21 4.44 -3.37 6.38
CA ILE A 21 4.73 -3.36 7.81
C ILE A 21 3.66 -2.64 8.63
N ASP A 22 2.62 -2.14 7.98
CA ASP A 22 1.53 -1.48 8.68
C ASP A 22 0.83 -2.47 9.61
N SER A 23 0.64 -2.08 10.87
CA SER A 23 0.08 -2.99 11.86
C SER A 23 -1.34 -3.43 11.50
N THR A 24 -2.15 -2.54 10.94
CA THR A 24 -3.49 -2.90 10.50
C THR A 24 -3.44 -3.95 9.40
N MET A 25 -2.54 -3.77 8.45
CA MET A 25 -2.39 -4.71 7.35
C MET A 25 -1.88 -6.06 7.82
N ILE A 26 -0.94 -6.06 8.75
CA ILE A 26 -0.43 -7.31 9.32
C ILE A 26 -1.54 -8.07 10.03
N LYS A 27 -2.37 -7.36 10.73
CA LYS A 27 -3.45 -7.96 11.52
C LYS A 27 -4.56 -8.50 10.64
N GLU A 28 -4.87 -7.82 9.54
CA GLU A 28 -6.02 -8.16 8.70
C GLU A 28 -5.69 -9.09 7.56
N TYR A 29 -4.44 -9.10 7.08
CA TYR A 29 -4.08 -9.81 5.86
C TYR A 29 -2.77 -10.55 5.99
N ASP A 30 -2.65 -11.67 5.25
CA ASP A 30 -1.41 -12.42 5.13
C ASP A 30 -0.39 -11.64 4.31
N THR A 31 0.87 -12.11 4.36
CA THR A 31 1.95 -11.49 3.61
C THR A 31 1.63 -11.38 2.12
N ASN A 32 1.16 -12.49 1.52
CA ASN A 32 0.84 -12.50 0.10
C ASN A 32 -0.31 -11.57 -0.22
N GLN A 33 -1.32 -11.56 0.64
CA GLN A 33 -2.47 -10.69 0.46
C GLN A 33 -2.08 -9.22 0.61
N ARG A 34 -1.23 -8.93 1.60
CA ARG A 34 -0.76 -7.56 1.81
C ARG A 34 -0.04 -7.04 0.56
N TYR A 35 0.83 -7.86 0.00
CA TYR A 35 1.56 -7.45 -1.18
C TYR A 35 0.63 -7.15 -2.34
N ALA A 36 -0.34 -8.01 -2.58
CA ALA A 36 -1.29 -7.83 -3.67
C ALA A 36 -2.13 -6.56 -3.47
N ILE A 37 -2.60 -6.35 -2.25
CA ILE A 37 -3.43 -5.18 -1.93
C ILE A 37 -2.61 -3.90 -2.06
N CYS A 38 -1.40 -3.90 -1.52
CA CYS A 38 -0.54 -2.72 -1.57
C CYS A 38 -0.18 -2.36 -3.01
N SER A 39 0.16 -3.36 -3.81
CA SER A 39 0.48 -3.14 -5.21
C SER A 39 -0.69 -2.53 -5.97
N ARG A 40 -1.88 -3.11 -5.78
CA ARG A 40 -3.08 -2.62 -6.44
C ARG A 40 -3.40 -1.19 -6.01
N ASN A 41 -3.33 -0.93 -4.71
CA ASN A 41 -3.64 0.39 -4.20
C ASN A 41 -2.67 1.44 -4.70
N TYR A 42 -1.41 1.08 -4.85
CA TYR A 42 -0.44 2.03 -5.36
C TYR A 42 -0.85 2.52 -6.74
N PHE A 43 -1.18 1.60 -7.66
CA PHE A 43 -1.58 1.98 -9.00
C PHE A 43 -2.91 2.73 -9.01
N ASN A 44 -3.88 2.28 -8.24
CA ASN A 44 -5.19 2.92 -8.22
C ASN A 44 -5.14 4.33 -7.66
N LEU A 45 -4.40 4.52 -6.57
CA LEU A 45 -4.33 5.83 -5.93
C LEU A 45 -3.40 6.77 -6.67
N LEU A 46 -2.40 6.24 -7.35
CA LEU A 46 -1.50 7.07 -8.13
C LEU A 46 -2.24 7.78 -9.24
N LYS A 47 -3.25 7.15 -9.82
CA LYS A 47 -4.05 7.77 -10.87
C LYS A 47 -4.80 9.00 -10.38
N LEU A 48 -5.08 9.07 -9.10
CA LEU A 48 -5.81 10.20 -8.54
C LEU A 48 -4.94 11.46 -8.45
N TYR A 49 -3.64 11.30 -8.51
CA TYR A 49 -2.71 12.42 -8.44
C TYR A 49 -2.42 13.04 -9.81
N ASP A 50 -2.83 12.38 -10.86
CA ASP A 50 -2.66 12.89 -12.23
C ASP A 50 -3.85 13.79 -12.67
#